data_600a3e85a39055a93312d93e93994438
#
_entry.id   600a3e85a39055a93312d93e93994438
#
_cell.length_a   1.000
_cell.length_b   1.000
_cell.length_c   1.000
_cell.angle_alpha   90.00
_cell.angle_beta   90.00
_cell.angle_gamma   90.00
#
_symmetry.space_group_name_H-M   'P 1'
#
loop_
_entity.id
_entity.type
_entity.pdbx_description
1 polymer ?
#
loop_
_entity_poly.entity_id
_entity_poly.type
_entity_poly.pdbx_seq_one_letter_code
_entity_poly.pdbx_strand_id
1 'polypeptide(L)'
;MARKLPGLRRELGATSLFSVAYGEVASSIYFALGVIALHALGFTPLVLLLAGLLFLIVSLSYAEGTSALAETGGAATFVRRAANDLAGFMTGWALFLDYLIVIALSALFLPHYLAAALQVHALDHNPWDVVIGVGVIVLVAAIRLVRRPSLYGIGIVVPALDLVTQLVLVCLGFALVFSPHALARGTSLGHAPTWHSLIFAVPLAMLAYTGLETVANLAEEARRPGVDLPRSLFVAIGTVVTIYVAIAVVALSAFPGPHTALGSKWLQAPLVGVATQLRSHIGEPYGDIFRFFVGASGALILSASVTTSISGFSRLAYSLGEHGQLPRVFGRLHRRTLVSPQAIVSAAVISSAIVIATAYIKHPVTLLASIFSFGVLLAFTAAQLAVIQLRINEPDLPRPYRAPLNISIGRKEIPLPAVVGSVLTFTIWCVAIATHPGARYVGPAWLAVGLVVYVLVRRSHGEGLTQRVIAADEQLVDVPHFHRILVPMKLGIIGEEMLATAIKLAGEHGAVVEALHVVRVPLEHGLDAELREQEELAEAALAEAKLLGTENGIDVVVTTVRARAIGRAIIDHARTTRADLIVVGSSPRWRRQSRFFSPTVDYVLRSASCEVLIVAFPQRVLDEELAAT
;
A
#
# COMPACT_ATOMS: atom_id res chain seq x y z
N MET A 1 -4.78 27.04 12.50
CA MET A 1 -5.00 26.35 11.22
C MET A 1 -3.90 25.32 11.01
N ALA A 2 -4.12 24.09 11.44
CA ALA A 2 -3.24 22.96 11.11
C ALA A 2 -3.42 22.67 9.61
N ARG A 3 -2.38 22.94 8.82
CA ARG A 3 -2.34 22.68 7.39
C ARG A 3 -2.28 21.17 7.23
N LYS A 4 -3.38 20.49 6.81
CA LYS A 4 -3.37 19.08 6.45
C LYS A 4 -2.15 18.81 5.59
N LEU A 5 -1.25 17.96 6.07
CA LEU A 5 -0.17 17.42 5.26
C LEU A 5 -0.83 16.70 4.08
N PRO A 6 -0.26 16.77 2.86
CA PRO A 6 -0.84 16.09 1.72
C PRO A 6 -0.76 14.58 1.97
N GLY A 7 -1.87 13.97 2.33
CA GLY A 7 -2.01 12.51 2.41
C GLY A 7 -1.86 11.88 1.01
N LEU A 8 -1.51 10.59 0.97
CA LEU A 8 -1.41 9.82 -0.26
C LEU A 8 -2.79 9.79 -0.93
N ARG A 9 -2.84 10.05 -2.24
CA ARG A 9 -4.10 10.09 -3.00
C ARG A 9 -4.49 8.67 -3.43
N ARG A 10 -5.77 8.29 -3.27
CA ARG A 10 -6.34 7.02 -3.75
C ARG A 10 -6.52 7.04 -5.27
N GLU A 11 -5.46 6.73 -6.00
CA GLU A 11 -5.44 6.80 -7.48
C GLU A 11 -5.29 5.43 -8.15
N LEU A 12 -4.79 4.39 -7.44
CA LEU A 12 -4.46 3.09 -8.01
C LEU A 12 -5.68 2.17 -8.12
N GLY A 13 -6.02 1.78 -9.34
CA GLY A 13 -7.01 0.74 -9.63
C GLY A 13 -6.37 -0.66 -9.69
N ALA A 14 -7.21 -1.71 -9.83
CA ALA A 14 -6.77 -3.11 -9.87
C ALA A 14 -5.69 -3.39 -10.94
N THR A 15 -5.78 -2.80 -12.13
CA THR A 15 -4.78 -2.98 -13.22
C THR A 15 -3.42 -2.42 -12.85
N SER A 16 -3.37 -1.22 -12.25
CA SER A 16 -2.11 -0.61 -11.82
C SER A 16 -1.48 -1.40 -10.68
N LEU A 17 -2.29 -1.87 -9.72
CA LEU A 17 -1.85 -2.73 -8.62
C LEU A 17 -1.34 -4.08 -9.13
N PHE A 18 -2.04 -4.69 -10.12
CA PHE A 18 -1.57 -5.90 -10.79
C PHE A 18 -0.21 -5.69 -11.46
N SER A 19 -0.03 -4.60 -12.21
CA SER A 19 1.24 -4.32 -12.88
C SER A 19 2.40 -4.16 -11.90
N VAL A 20 2.18 -3.52 -10.75
CA VAL A 20 3.19 -3.40 -9.71
C VAL A 20 3.47 -4.77 -9.08
N ALA A 21 2.42 -5.51 -8.71
CA ALA A 21 2.55 -6.85 -8.13
C ALA A 21 3.27 -7.82 -9.06
N TYR A 22 2.82 -7.88 -10.32
CA TYR A 22 3.43 -8.73 -11.33
C TYR A 22 4.89 -8.31 -11.59
N GLY A 23 5.16 -7.03 -11.81
CA GLY A 23 6.50 -6.54 -12.13
C GLY A 23 7.52 -6.82 -11.02
N GLU A 24 7.13 -6.72 -9.75
CA GLU A 24 7.98 -7.05 -8.62
C GLU A 24 8.24 -8.56 -8.54
N VAL A 25 7.18 -9.37 -8.56
CA VAL A 25 7.32 -10.83 -8.46
C VAL A 25 8.00 -11.38 -9.71
N ALA A 26 7.57 -10.98 -10.92
CA ALA A 26 8.08 -11.52 -12.19
C ALA A 26 9.58 -11.27 -12.42
N SER A 27 10.13 -10.21 -11.84
CA SER A 27 11.57 -9.95 -11.90
C SER A 27 12.42 -11.02 -11.20
N SER A 28 11.85 -11.70 -10.20
CA SER A 28 12.60 -12.62 -9.35
C SER A 28 13.05 -13.89 -10.07
N ILE A 29 12.34 -14.36 -11.10
CA ILE A 29 12.76 -15.54 -11.86
C ILE A 29 14.12 -15.33 -12.55
N TYR A 30 14.44 -14.09 -12.91
CA TYR A 30 15.67 -13.73 -13.61
C TYR A 30 16.93 -13.98 -12.79
N PHE A 31 16.82 -13.98 -11.45
CA PHE A 31 17.93 -14.28 -10.56
C PHE A 31 17.70 -15.56 -9.72
N ALA A 32 16.45 -15.96 -9.45
CA ALA A 32 16.17 -17.10 -8.59
C ALA A 32 16.31 -18.45 -9.30
N LEU A 33 15.94 -18.55 -10.59
CA LEU A 33 15.92 -19.83 -11.32
C LEU A 33 17.28 -20.54 -11.31
N GLY A 34 18.37 -19.81 -11.58
CA GLY A 34 19.70 -20.39 -11.61
C GLY A 34 20.14 -20.93 -10.25
N VAL A 35 19.86 -20.18 -9.18
CA VAL A 35 20.24 -20.56 -7.80
C VAL A 35 19.44 -21.78 -7.32
N ILE A 36 18.14 -21.82 -7.62
CA ILE A 36 17.28 -22.94 -7.26
C ILE A 36 17.69 -24.18 -8.05
N ALA A 37 17.92 -24.03 -9.37
CA ALA A 37 18.34 -25.13 -10.24
C ALA A 37 19.70 -25.73 -9.85
N LEU A 38 20.61 -24.91 -9.29
CA LEU A 38 21.91 -25.37 -8.78
C LEU A 38 21.76 -26.43 -7.66
N HIS A 39 20.75 -26.29 -6.82
CA HIS A 39 20.54 -27.15 -5.64
C HIS A 39 19.41 -28.16 -5.82
N ALA A 40 18.28 -27.77 -6.46
CA ALA A 40 17.12 -28.62 -6.65
C ALA A 40 17.23 -29.52 -7.89
N LEU A 41 18.14 -29.20 -8.84
CA LEU A 41 18.36 -29.94 -10.09
C LEU A 41 17.02 -30.24 -10.80
N GLY A 42 16.74 -31.50 -11.14
CA GLY A 42 15.51 -31.95 -11.78
C GLY A 42 14.23 -31.71 -11.00
N PHE A 43 14.29 -31.44 -9.70
CA PHE A 43 13.14 -31.08 -8.86
C PHE A 43 12.83 -29.59 -8.83
N THR A 44 13.55 -28.76 -9.57
CA THR A 44 13.33 -27.30 -9.62
C THR A 44 11.87 -26.91 -9.87
N PRO A 45 11.12 -27.49 -10.84
CA PRO A 45 9.70 -27.15 -11.04
C PRO A 45 8.82 -27.48 -9.84
N LEU A 46 9.07 -28.62 -9.18
CA LEU A 46 8.33 -29.04 -7.99
C LEU A 46 8.61 -28.09 -6.80
N VAL A 47 9.87 -27.74 -6.58
CA VAL A 47 10.27 -26.80 -5.51
C VAL A 47 9.65 -25.42 -5.75
N LEU A 48 9.65 -24.93 -6.99
CA LEU A 48 8.97 -23.67 -7.34
C LEU A 48 7.45 -23.75 -7.17
N LEU A 49 6.83 -24.88 -7.55
CA LEU A 49 5.39 -25.09 -7.35
C LEU A 49 5.03 -25.05 -5.86
N LEU A 50 5.76 -25.78 -5.03
CA LEU A 50 5.51 -25.84 -3.58
C LEU A 50 5.74 -24.49 -2.91
N ALA A 51 6.81 -23.76 -3.28
CA ALA A 51 7.05 -22.40 -2.81
C ALA A 51 5.94 -21.45 -3.27
N GLY A 52 5.46 -21.58 -4.52
CA GLY A 52 4.35 -20.78 -5.04
C GLY A 52 3.03 -21.06 -4.35
N LEU A 53 2.73 -22.31 -4.01
CA LEU A 53 1.54 -22.67 -3.22
C LEU A 53 1.62 -22.11 -1.80
N LEU A 54 2.79 -22.17 -1.17
CA LEU A 54 3.01 -21.53 0.13
C LEU A 54 2.83 -20.01 0.04
N PHE A 55 3.37 -19.39 -1.00
CA PHE A 55 3.21 -17.95 -1.25
C PHE A 55 1.74 -17.56 -1.47
N LEU A 56 0.95 -18.41 -2.14
CA LEU A 56 -0.49 -18.24 -2.27
C LEU A 56 -1.19 -18.28 -0.90
N ILE A 57 -0.82 -19.22 -0.02
CA ILE A 57 -1.35 -19.30 1.34
C ILE A 57 -1.02 -18.04 2.15
N VAL A 58 0.23 -17.56 2.08
CA VAL A 58 0.65 -16.30 2.72
C VAL A 58 -0.16 -15.12 2.18
N SER A 59 -0.39 -15.07 0.87
CA SER A 59 -1.12 -13.98 0.22
C SER A 59 -2.58 -13.85 0.68
N LEU A 60 -3.23 -14.94 1.10
CA LEU A 60 -4.56 -14.90 1.69
C LEU A 60 -4.56 -14.08 3.00
N SER A 61 -3.55 -14.27 3.84
CA SER A 61 -3.39 -13.49 5.08
C SER A 61 -3.04 -12.03 4.81
N TYR A 62 -2.16 -11.77 3.84
CA TYR A 62 -1.84 -10.39 3.43
C TYR A 62 -3.04 -9.67 2.85
N ALA A 63 -3.83 -10.32 1.99
CA ALA A 63 -5.05 -9.74 1.42
C ALA A 63 -6.06 -9.38 2.52
N GLU A 64 -6.23 -10.23 3.53
CA GLU A 64 -7.10 -9.94 4.68
C GLU A 64 -6.55 -8.80 5.53
N GLY A 65 -5.29 -8.87 5.96
CA GLY A 65 -4.66 -7.85 6.78
C GLY A 65 -4.66 -6.48 6.11
N THR A 66 -4.31 -6.42 4.83
CA THR A 66 -4.26 -5.17 4.05
C THR A 66 -5.65 -4.59 3.77
N SER A 67 -6.68 -5.44 3.61
CA SER A 67 -8.06 -4.96 3.42
C SER A 67 -8.67 -4.45 4.73
N ALA A 68 -8.30 -5.04 5.87
CA ALA A 68 -8.77 -4.64 7.19
C ALA A 68 -8.04 -3.39 7.71
N LEU A 69 -6.73 -3.29 7.44
CA LEU A 69 -5.87 -2.19 7.85
C LEU A 69 -5.24 -1.58 6.60
N ALA A 70 -6.00 -0.69 5.93
CA ALA A 70 -5.57 -0.04 4.69
C ALA A 70 -4.58 1.12 4.96
N GLU A 71 -3.52 0.83 5.73
CA GLU A 71 -2.45 1.75 6.09
C GLU A 71 -1.14 1.37 5.38
N THR A 72 -0.25 2.36 5.18
CA THR A 72 1.10 2.12 4.69
C THR A 72 1.94 1.41 5.77
N GLY A 73 2.68 0.37 5.38
CA GLY A 73 3.53 -0.41 6.29
C GLY A 73 3.31 -1.92 6.23
N GLY A 74 2.26 -2.37 5.54
CA GLY A 74 1.99 -3.78 5.26
C GLY A 74 2.04 -4.67 6.51
N ALA A 75 2.87 -5.73 6.50
CA ALA A 75 2.99 -6.66 7.61
C ALA A 75 3.42 -6.01 8.93
N ALA A 76 4.26 -4.97 8.89
CA ALA A 76 4.66 -4.25 10.10
C ALA A 76 3.45 -3.60 10.79
N THR A 77 2.50 -3.07 10.02
CA THR A 77 1.23 -2.51 10.54
C THR A 77 0.36 -3.57 11.17
N PHE A 78 0.20 -4.75 10.52
CA PHE A 78 -0.61 -5.85 11.09
C PHE A 78 -0.05 -6.32 12.42
N VAL A 79 1.26 -6.54 12.47
CA VAL A 79 1.94 -7.01 13.68
C VAL A 79 1.91 -5.96 14.78
N ARG A 80 2.11 -4.68 14.44
CA ARG A 80 1.99 -3.57 15.36
C ARG A 80 0.58 -3.52 15.99
N ARG A 81 -0.45 -3.66 15.16
CA ARG A 81 -1.85 -3.66 15.61
C ARG A 81 -2.18 -4.86 16.46
N ALA A 82 -1.73 -6.05 16.06
CA ALA A 82 -2.00 -7.30 16.74
C ALA A 82 -1.27 -7.43 18.08
N ALA A 83 -0.01 -7.02 18.15
CA ALA A 83 0.86 -7.22 19.31
C ALA A 83 1.29 -5.88 19.94
N ASN A 84 2.36 -5.27 19.45
CA ASN A 84 2.91 -4.00 19.97
C ASN A 84 3.87 -3.36 18.98
N ASP A 85 4.35 -2.14 19.28
CA ASP A 85 5.25 -1.37 18.43
C ASP A 85 6.60 -2.07 18.21
N LEU A 86 7.15 -2.74 19.20
CA LEU A 86 8.41 -3.47 19.07
C LEU A 86 8.30 -4.63 18.08
N ALA A 87 7.25 -5.43 18.18
CA ALA A 87 7.02 -6.54 17.27
C ALA A 87 6.79 -6.05 15.82
N GLY A 88 5.99 -4.97 15.66
CA GLY A 88 5.78 -4.32 14.38
C GLY A 88 7.07 -3.79 13.78
N PHE A 89 7.89 -3.11 14.57
CA PHE A 89 9.21 -2.64 14.14
C PHE A 89 10.13 -3.78 13.71
N MET A 90 10.25 -4.84 14.51
CA MET A 90 11.12 -5.98 14.19
C MET A 90 10.70 -6.68 12.89
N THR A 91 9.39 -6.76 12.64
CA THR A 91 8.84 -7.27 11.37
C THR A 91 9.20 -6.34 10.21
N GLY A 92 9.03 -5.03 10.35
CA GLY A 92 9.42 -4.05 9.33
C GLY A 92 10.93 -4.03 9.09
N TRP A 93 11.74 -4.16 10.14
CA TRP A 93 13.19 -4.24 10.05
C TRP A 93 13.67 -5.51 9.33
N ALA A 94 12.98 -6.63 9.52
CA ALA A 94 13.22 -7.84 8.76
C ALA A 94 12.86 -7.66 7.27
N LEU A 95 11.77 -6.97 6.95
CA LEU A 95 11.39 -6.63 5.58
C LEU A 95 12.35 -5.65 4.90
N PHE A 96 13.12 -4.86 5.63
CA PHE A 96 14.18 -4.06 5.01
C PHE A 96 15.23 -4.93 4.33
N LEU A 97 15.54 -6.12 4.87
CA LEU A 97 16.41 -7.08 4.18
C LEU A 97 15.84 -7.50 2.83
N ASP A 98 14.53 -7.76 2.77
CA ASP A 98 13.85 -8.09 1.52
C ASP A 98 14.14 -7.02 0.45
N TYR A 99 13.77 -5.78 0.70
CA TYR A 99 13.98 -4.69 -0.25
C TYR A 99 15.45 -4.46 -0.62
N LEU A 100 16.34 -4.42 0.37
CA LEU A 100 17.75 -4.15 0.15
C LEU A 100 18.43 -5.24 -0.68
N ILE A 101 18.07 -6.50 -0.42
CA ILE A 101 18.63 -7.65 -1.16
C ILE A 101 18.05 -7.72 -2.57
N VAL A 102 16.75 -7.45 -2.75
CA VAL A 102 16.14 -7.43 -4.10
C VAL A 102 16.73 -6.30 -4.94
N ILE A 103 16.94 -5.10 -4.37
CA ILE A 103 17.67 -4.02 -5.06
C ILE A 103 19.06 -4.48 -5.49
N ALA A 104 19.82 -5.08 -4.56
CA ALA A 104 21.18 -5.53 -4.82
C ALA A 104 21.24 -6.65 -5.87
N LEU A 105 20.38 -7.67 -5.77
CA LEU A 105 20.31 -8.77 -6.75
C LEU A 105 19.89 -8.27 -8.13
N SER A 106 18.83 -7.44 -8.19
CA SER A 106 18.38 -6.88 -9.46
C SER A 106 19.48 -6.05 -10.14
N ALA A 107 20.21 -5.25 -9.37
CA ALA A 107 21.32 -4.46 -9.86
C ALA A 107 22.53 -5.31 -10.27
N LEU A 108 22.80 -6.42 -9.57
CA LEU A 108 23.89 -7.33 -9.88
C LEU A 108 23.60 -8.16 -11.15
N PHE A 109 22.35 -8.58 -11.36
CA PHE A 109 22.00 -9.42 -12.51
C PHE A 109 21.74 -8.61 -13.78
N LEU A 110 21.30 -7.36 -13.67
CA LEU A 110 20.99 -6.49 -14.80
C LEU A 110 22.12 -6.39 -15.83
N PRO A 111 23.42 -6.16 -15.45
CA PRO A 111 24.52 -6.11 -16.41
C PRO A 111 24.69 -7.39 -17.22
N HIS A 112 24.46 -8.56 -16.60
CA HIS A 112 24.57 -9.86 -17.27
C HIS A 112 23.49 -10.05 -18.35
N TYR A 113 22.24 -9.62 -18.08
CA TYR A 113 21.18 -9.61 -19.09
C TYR A 113 21.46 -8.61 -20.20
N LEU A 114 22.00 -7.44 -19.86
CA LEU A 114 22.39 -6.42 -20.85
C LEU A 114 23.55 -6.89 -21.71
N ALA A 115 24.58 -7.50 -21.10
CA ALA A 115 25.71 -8.10 -21.80
C ALA A 115 25.26 -9.16 -22.80
N ALA A 116 24.35 -10.03 -22.39
CA ALA A 116 23.81 -11.10 -23.21
C ALA A 116 22.94 -10.54 -24.36
N ALA A 117 22.19 -9.46 -24.16
CA ALA A 117 21.40 -8.79 -25.19
C ALA A 117 22.31 -8.14 -26.24
N LEU A 118 23.29 -7.36 -25.78
CA LEU A 118 24.18 -6.57 -26.65
C LEU A 118 25.37 -7.38 -27.19
N GLN A 119 25.58 -8.61 -26.72
CA GLN A 119 26.75 -9.46 -27.02
C GLN A 119 28.10 -8.80 -26.63
N VAL A 120 28.12 -8.01 -25.56
CA VAL A 120 29.29 -7.29 -25.07
C VAL A 120 29.76 -7.93 -23.76
N HIS A 121 30.68 -8.90 -23.87
CA HIS A 121 31.18 -9.67 -22.71
C HIS A 121 31.90 -8.82 -21.65
N ALA A 122 32.34 -7.60 -21.98
CA ALA A 122 32.96 -6.73 -20.97
C ALA A 122 32.01 -6.32 -19.84
N LEU A 123 30.68 -6.32 -20.10
CA LEU A 123 29.68 -5.84 -19.14
C LEU A 123 29.34 -6.87 -18.05
N ASP A 124 29.62 -8.15 -18.26
CA ASP A 124 29.30 -9.25 -17.35
C ASP A 124 30.49 -9.67 -16.44
N HIS A 125 31.59 -8.93 -16.47
CA HIS A 125 32.81 -9.19 -15.69
C HIS A 125 33.15 -8.02 -14.76
N ASN A 126 33.75 -8.37 -13.64
CA ASN A 126 34.29 -7.40 -12.68
C ASN A 126 35.45 -6.57 -13.34
N PRO A 127 35.44 -5.22 -13.22
CA PRO A 127 34.65 -4.40 -12.32
C PRO A 127 33.34 -3.84 -12.94
N TRP A 128 33.07 -4.08 -14.23
CA TRP A 128 32.00 -3.39 -14.96
C TRP A 128 30.60 -3.82 -14.49
N ASP A 129 30.40 -5.09 -14.12
CA ASP A 129 29.13 -5.58 -13.55
C ASP A 129 28.77 -4.81 -12.28
N VAL A 130 29.71 -4.62 -11.37
CA VAL A 130 29.53 -3.84 -10.12
C VAL A 130 29.31 -2.36 -10.41
N VAL A 131 30.10 -1.76 -11.31
CA VAL A 131 29.99 -0.34 -11.67
C VAL A 131 28.61 -0.03 -12.27
N ILE A 132 28.14 -0.86 -13.20
CA ILE A 132 26.83 -0.69 -13.82
C ILE A 132 25.71 -0.90 -12.79
N GLY A 133 25.82 -1.96 -11.96
CA GLY A 133 24.86 -2.24 -10.91
C GLY A 133 24.70 -1.06 -9.95
N VAL A 134 25.80 -0.54 -9.42
CA VAL A 134 25.78 0.67 -8.56
C VAL A 134 25.26 1.88 -9.32
N GLY A 135 25.69 2.06 -10.57
CA GLY A 135 25.22 3.14 -11.44
C GLY A 135 23.69 3.15 -11.61
N VAL A 136 23.08 1.97 -11.81
CA VAL A 136 21.61 1.82 -11.90
C VAL A 136 20.93 2.19 -10.58
N ILE A 137 21.43 1.72 -9.43
CA ILE A 137 20.88 2.08 -8.12
C ILE A 137 20.91 3.60 -7.93
N VAL A 138 22.05 4.23 -8.18
CA VAL A 138 22.23 5.68 -8.01
C VAL A 138 21.34 6.46 -8.97
N LEU A 139 21.25 6.04 -10.24
CA LEU A 139 20.41 6.67 -11.25
C LEU A 139 18.93 6.61 -10.85
N VAL A 140 18.45 5.43 -10.46
CA VAL A 140 17.05 5.24 -10.02
C VAL A 140 16.77 6.08 -8.77
N ALA A 141 17.65 6.08 -7.79
CA ALA A 141 17.50 6.89 -6.58
C ALA A 141 17.46 8.39 -6.93
N ALA A 142 18.34 8.88 -7.81
CA ALA A 142 18.34 10.26 -8.26
C ALA A 142 17.04 10.65 -8.97
N ILE A 143 16.54 9.80 -9.88
CA ILE A 143 15.27 10.03 -10.57
C ILE A 143 14.12 10.11 -9.56
N ARG A 144 14.10 9.23 -8.56
CA ARG A 144 13.05 9.20 -7.52
C ARG A 144 13.08 10.43 -6.61
N LEU A 145 14.23 10.99 -6.34
CA LEU A 145 14.39 12.22 -5.54
C LEU A 145 13.90 13.47 -6.29
N VAL A 146 14.10 13.52 -7.61
CA VAL A 146 13.80 14.70 -8.43
C VAL A 146 12.40 14.65 -9.02
N ARG A 147 11.93 13.49 -9.42
CA ARG A 147 10.69 13.33 -10.19
C ARG A 147 9.76 12.33 -9.52
N ARG A 148 8.48 12.70 -9.37
CA ARG A 148 7.42 11.72 -9.09
C ARG A 148 7.22 10.89 -10.36
N PRO A 149 7.65 9.62 -10.41
CA PRO A 149 7.39 8.82 -11.60
C PRO A 149 5.87 8.69 -11.74
N SER A 150 5.36 9.01 -12.92
CA SER A 150 3.99 8.62 -13.22
C SER A 150 4.00 7.09 -13.33
N LEU A 151 3.38 6.41 -12.38
CA LEU A 151 3.20 4.96 -12.40
C LEU A 151 2.38 4.50 -13.63
N TYR A 152 1.76 5.44 -14.34
CA TYR A 152 0.77 5.19 -15.39
C TYR A 152 1.34 4.86 -16.78
N GLY A 153 2.59 5.14 -17.08
CA GLY A 153 3.17 4.87 -18.39
C GLY A 153 4.15 3.69 -18.34
N ILE A 154 5.35 3.96 -17.89
CA ILE A 154 6.46 2.99 -17.86
C ILE A 154 6.15 1.83 -16.90
N GLY A 155 5.44 2.09 -15.81
CA GLY A 155 5.07 1.08 -14.80
C GLY A 155 4.09 0.00 -15.27
N ILE A 156 3.39 0.19 -16.40
CA ILE A 156 2.52 -0.81 -17.01
C ILE A 156 3.19 -1.47 -18.22
N VAL A 157 3.91 -0.69 -19.00
CA VAL A 157 4.50 -1.15 -20.27
C VAL A 157 5.60 -2.19 -20.01
N VAL A 158 6.51 -1.95 -19.06
CA VAL A 158 7.63 -2.87 -18.79
C VAL A 158 7.14 -4.23 -18.26
N PRO A 159 6.26 -4.33 -17.26
CA PRO A 159 5.68 -5.60 -16.84
C PRO A 159 4.88 -6.31 -17.93
N ALA A 160 4.15 -5.58 -18.77
CA ALA A 160 3.41 -6.16 -19.88
C ALA A 160 4.34 -6.75 -20.96
N LEU A 161 5.41 -6.01 -21.32
CA LEU A 161 6.43 -6.50 -22.24
C LEU A 161 7.11 -7.76 -21.71
N ASP A 162 7.45 -7.77 -20.44
CA ASP A 162 8.05 -8.91 -19.75
C ASP A 162 7.11 -10.13 -19.76
N LEU A 163 5.84 -9.94 -19.42
CA LEU A 163 4.83 -11.00 -19.46
C LEU A 163 4.74 -11.64 -20.86
N VAL A 164 4.68 -10.83 -21.89
CA VAL A 164 4.64 -11.31 -23.27
C VAL A 164 5.92 -12.08 -23.61
N THR A 165 7.09 -11.56 -23.24
CA THR A 165 8.38 -12.20 -23.49
C THR A 165 8.46 -13.57 -22.78
N GLN A 166 8.05 -13.66 -21.52
CA GLN A 166 8.02 -14.91 -20.76
C GLN A 166 7.01 -15.92 -21.35
N LEU A 167 5.82 -15.47 -21.77
CA LEU A 167 4.84 -16.33 -22.44
C LEU A 167 5.37 -16.88 -23.76
N VAL A 168 6.00 -16.05 -24.58
CA VAL A 168 6.62 -16.48 -25.84
C VAL A 168 7.74 -17.48 -25.56
N LEU A 169 8.58 -17.24 -24.55
CA LEU A 169 9.64 -18.19 -24.16
C LEU A 169 9.07 -19.54 -23.73
N VAL A 170 7.99 -19.52 -22.95
CA VAL A 170 7.30 -20.75 -22.50
C VAL A 170 6.67 -21.49 -23.70
N CYS A 171 5.93 -20.78 -24.57
CA CYS A 171 5.28 -21.39 -25.74
C CYS A 171 6.31 -22.01 -26.71
N LEU A 172 7.36 -21.26 -27.06
CA LEU A 172 8.43 -21.76 -27.90
C LEU A 172 9.21 -22.91 -27.24
N GLY A 173 9.43 -22.81 -25.93
CA GLY A 173 10.09 -23.84 -25.14
C GLY A 173 9.33 -25.17 -25.15
N PHE A 174 8.01 -25.15 -24.94
CA PHE A 174 7.18 -26.34 -25.03
C PHE A 174 7.10 -26.90 -26.46
N ALA A 175 7.10 -26.03 -27.47
CA ALA A 175 7.00 -26.46 -28.86
C ALA A 175 8.31 -27.09 -29.40
N LEU A 176 9.48 -26.57 -28.96
CA LEU A 176 10.77 -26.88 -29.60
C LEU A 176 11.70 -27.78 -28.78
N VAL A 177 11.70 -27.64 -27.42
CA VAL A 177 12.69 -28.32 -26.56
C VAL A 177 12.07 -29.21 -25.48
N PHE A 178 10.75 -29.18 -25.31
CA PHE A 178 10.10 -29.97 -24.27
C PHE A 178 10.32 -31.48 -24.46
N SER A 179 10.87 -32.13 -23.44
CA SER A 179 11.11 -33.58 -23.43
C SER A 179 10.85 -34.17 -22.03
N PRO A 180 9.79 -34.99 -21.87
CA PRO A 180 9.55 -35.69 -20.60
C PRO A 180 10.71 -36.58 -20.16
N HIS A 181 11.42 -37.21 -21.13
CA HIS A 181 12.61 -38.01 -20.85
C HIS A 181 13.77 -37.21 -20.33
N ALA A 182 13.94 -35.92 -20.78
CA ALA A 182 14.97 -35.02 -20.28
C ALA A 182 14.71 -34.66 -18.82
N LEU A 183 13.46 -34.41 -18.46
CA LEU A 183 13.05 -34.13 -17.06
C LEU A 183 13.32 -35.36 -16.16
N ALA A 184 12.99 -36.56 -16.61
CA ALA A 184 13.20 -37.78 -15.85
C ALA A 184 14.66 -38.13 -15.62
N ARG A 185 15.57 -37.82 -16.57
CA ARG A 185 17.01 -38.07 -16.46
C ARG A 185 17.72 -37.28 -15.36
N GLY A 186 17.18 -36.14 -14.94
CA GLY A 186 17.72 -35.31 -13.87
C GLY A 186 17.14 -35.61 -12.48
N THR A 187 16.25 -36.62 -12.37
CA THR A 187 15.50 -36.89 -11.14
C THR A 187 15.87 -38.26 -10.57
N SER A 188 16.87 -38.33 -9.73
CA SER A 188 17.15 -39.49 -8.88
C SER A 188 17.19 -39.04 -7.42
N LEU A 189 16.03 -39.08 -6.76
CA LEU A 189 15.85 -38.61 -5.38
C LEU A 189 16.84 -39.33 -4.44
N GLY A 190 17.56 -38.54 -3.65
CA GLY A 190 18.57 -39.02 -2.72
C GLY A 190 19.98 -39.15 -3.30
N HIS A 191 20.16 -39.14 -4.65
CA HIS A 191 21.45 -39.15 -5.33
C HIS A 191 21.74 -37.83 -6.06
N ALA A 192 20.82 -37.41 -6.93
CA ALA A 192 20.89 -36.12 -7.64
C ALA A 192 19.49 -35.52 -7.84
N PRO A 193 19.02 -34.57 -7.02
CA PRO A 193 19.68 -33.98 -5.86
C PRO A 193 19.73 -34.88 -4.63
N THR A 194 20.72 -34.64 -3.76
CA THR A 194 20.74 -35.23 -2.42
C THR A 194 19.64 -34.60 -1.55
N TRP A 195 19.20 -35.30 -0.53
CA TRP A 195 18.22 -34.76 0.43
C TRP A 195 18.70 -33.46 1.06
N HIS A 196 20.00 -33.36 1.37
CA HIS A 196 20.59 -32.11 1.89
C HIS A 196 20.47 -30.96 0.90
N SER A 197 20.77 -31.16 -0.38
CA SER A 197 20.66 -30.15 -1.41
C SER A 197 19.21 -29.72 -1.66
N LEU A 198 18.26 -30.67 -1.59
CA LEU A 198 16.85 -30.37 -1.76
C LEU A 198 16.31 -29.55 -0.58
N ILE A 199 16.63 -29.93 0.66
CA ILE A 199 16.26 -29.17 1.86
C ILE A 199 16.89 -27.77 1.82
N PHE A 200 18.13 -27.66 1.34
CA PHE A 200 18.82 -26.38 1.14
C PHE A 200 18.11 -25.50 0.07
N ALA A 201 17.55 -26.08 -0.99
CA ALA A 201 16.86 -25.34 -2.04
C ALA A 201 15.52 -24.73 -1.60
N VAL A 202 14.83 -25.32 -0.61
CA VAL A 202 13.48 -24.89 -0.20
C VAL A 202 13.44 -23.43 0.30
N PRO A 203 14.27 -22.99 1.25
CA PRO A 203 14.30 -21.59 1.62
C PRO A 203 14.71 -20.65 0.47
N LEU A 204 15.63 -21.07 -0.40
CA LEU A 204 16.06 -20.29 -1.56
C LEU A 204 14.93 -20.10 -2.59
N ALA A 205 13.99 -21.04 -2.67
CA ALA A 205 12.85 -20.93 -3.57
C ALA A 205 11.91 -19.79 -3.18
N MET A 206 11.92 -19.34 -1.92
CA MET A 206 11.16 -18.17 -1.50
C MET A 206 11.67 -16.87 -2.15
N LEU A 207 12.93 -16.85 -2.61
CA LEU A 207 13.49 -15.74 -3.38
C LEU A 207 12.74 -15.51 -4.71
N ALA A 208 12.15 -16.56 -5.29
CA ALA A 208 11.37 -16.46 -6.51
C ALA A 208 10.02 -15.73 -6.31
N TYR A 209 9.54 -15.63 -5.07
CA TYR A 209 8.23 -15.10 -4.74
C TYR A 209 8.33 -13.93 -3.77
N THR A 210 8.69 -12.78 -4.31
CA THR A 210 8.77 -11.48 -3.61
C THR A 210 7.60 -10.58 -4.02
N GLY A 211 7.38 -9.46 -3.34
CA GLY A 211 6.52 -8.37 -3.82
C GLY A 211 5.14 -8.25 -3.19
N LEU A 212 4.72 -9.18 -2.31
CA LEU A 212 3.50 -8.99 -1.50
C LEU A 212 3.59 -7.73 -0.66
N GLU A 213 4.76 -7.50 -0.08
CA GLU A 213 5.09 -6.37 0.79
C GLU A 213 4.93 -5.05 0.05
N THR A 214 5.39 -4.99 -1.20
CA THR A 214 5.30 -3.79 -2.03
C THR A 214 3.85 -3.41 -2.30
N VAL A 215 2.99 -4.40 -2.63
CA VAL A 215 1.56 -4.17 -2.87
C VAL A 215 0.84 -3.82 -1.57
N ALA A 216 1.18 -4.48 -0.46
CA ALA A 216 0.61 -4.17 0.85
C ALA A 216 0.93 -2.72 1.29
N ASN A 217 2.12 -2.22 0.98
CA ASN A 217 2.52 -0.84 1.24
C ASN A 217 1.80 0.20 0.35
N LEU A 218 1.06 -0.23 -0.68
CA LEU A 218 0.23 0.62 -1.54
C LEU A 218 -1.24 0.69 -1.11
N ALA A 219 -1.60 0.12 0.03
CA ALA A 219 -2.98 0.01 0.49
C ALA A 219 -3.71 1.36 0.58
N GLU A 220 -3.04 2.40 1.08
CA GLU A 220 -3.60 3.76 1.15
C GLU A 220 -3.84 4.40 -0.22
N GLU A 221 -3.04 4.03 -1.23
CA GLU A 221 -3.14 4.57 -2.59
C GLU A 221 -4.18 3.82 -3.44
N ALA A 222 -4.67 2.66 -2.98
CA ALA A 222 -5.68 1.85 -3.68
C ALA A 222 -7.06 2.53 -3.64
N ARG A 223 -7.77 2.53 -4.78
CA ARG A 223 -9.12 3.11 -4.87
C ARG A 223 -10.13 2.38 -3.98
N ARG A 224 -10.12 1.07 -4.03
CA ARG A 224 -10.98 0.17 -3.24
C ARG A 224 -10.13 -0.94 -2.63
N PRO A 225 -9.44 -0.67 -1.49
CA PRO A 225 -8.49 -1.61 -0.90
C PRO A 225 -9.07 -3.01 -0.69
N GLY A 226 -10.31 -3.11 -0.21
CA GLY A 226 -10.96 -4.41 0.06
C GLY A 226 -11.28 -5.26 -1.17
N VAL A 227 -11.24 -4.71 -2.38
CA VAL A 227 -11.58 -5.42 -3.62
C VAL A 227 -10.39 -5.45 -4.58
N ASP A 228 -9.77 -4.28 -4.82
CA ASP A 228 -8.75 -4.14 -5.85
C ASP A 228 -7.43 -4.79 -5.43
N LEU A 229 -7.05 -4.74 -4.12
CA LEU A 229 -5.84 -5.40 -3.62
C LEU A 229 -5.92 -6.94 -3.69
N PRO A 230 -6.93 -7.62 -3.11
CA PRO A 230 -7.02 -9.06 -3.18
C PRO A 230 -7.06 -9.57 -4.62
N ARG A 231 -7.83 -8.93 -5.50
CA ARG A 231 -7.92 -9.33 -6.92
C ARG A 231 -6.58 -9.21 -7.63
N SER A 232 -5.89 -8.09 -7.48
CA SER A 232 -4.60 -7.87 -8.13
C SER A 232 -3.54 -8.85 -7.63
N LEU A 233 -3.51 -9.13 -6.32
CA LEU A 233 -2.60 -10.09 -5.71
C LEU A 233 -2.81 -11.51 -6.24
N PHE A 234 -4.05 -12.03 -6.19
CA PHE A 234 -4.30 -13.42 -6.59
C PHE A 234 -4.08 -13.65 -8.08
N VAL A 235 -4.47 -12.68 -8.93
CA VAL A 235 -4.22 -12.79 -10.37
C VAL A 235 -2.72 -12.72 -10.66
N ALA A 236 -1.97 -11.83 -10.02
CA ALA A 236 -0.53 -11.73 -10.21
C ALA A 236 0.18 -13.02 -9.75
N ILE A 237 -0.13 -13.52 -8.56
CA ILE A 237 0.50 -14.72 -8.01
C ILE A 237 0.16 -15.96 -8.85
N GLY A 238 -1.11 -16.15 -9.20
CA GLY A 238 -1.52 -17.28 -10.06
C GLY A 238 -0.81 -17.27 -11.41
N THR A 239 -0.69 -16.11 -12.04
CA THR A 239 0.04 -15.90 -13.30
C THR A 239 1.52 -16.26 -13.12
N VAL A 240 2.16 -15.71 -12.09
CA VAL A 240 3.60 -15.91 -11.85
C VAL A 240 3.92 -17.36 -11.49
N VAL A 241 3.17 -18.00 -10.60
CA VAL A 241 3.39 -19.42 -10.25
C VAL A 241 3.29 -20.31 -11.48
N THR A 242 2.27 -20.08 -12.33
CA THR A 242 2.09 -20.85 -13.57
C THR A 242 3.26 -20.67 -14.52
N ILE A 243 3.67 -19.42 -14.76
CA ILE A 243 4.78 -19.09 -15.66
C ILE A 243 6.11 -19.63 -15.11
N TYR A 244 6.38 -19.52 -13.83
CA TYR A 244 7.64 -19.96 -13.22
C TYR A 244 7.81 -21.48 -13.29
N VAL A 245 6.76 -22.23 -12.99
CA VAL A 245 6.77 -23.69 -13.14
C VAL A 245 6.97 -24.07 -14.61
N ALA A 246 6.28 -23.40 -15.53
CA ALA A 246 6.42 -23.63 -16.97
C ALA A 246 7.85 -23.31 -17.47
N ILE A 247 8.41 -22.17 -17.07
CA ILE A 247 9.80 -21.78 -17.39
C ILE A 247 10.78 -22.84 -16.83
N ALA A 248 10.58 -23.30 -15.59
CA ALA A 248 11.46 -24.30 -15.00
C ALA A 248 11.42 -25.65 -15.74
N VAL A 249 10.22 -26.08 -16.17
CA VAL A 249 10.05 -27.28 -17.00
C VAL A 249 10.76 -27.13 -18.35
N VAL A 250 10.60 -26.00 -19.02
CA VAL A 250 11.27 -25.69 -20.29
C VAL A 250 12.78 -25.63 -20.09
N ALA A 251 13.24 -24.94 -19.05
CA ALA A 251 14.67 -24.77 -18.76
C ALA A 251 15.38 -26.09 -18.49
N LEU A 252 14.76 -27.00 -17.73
CA LEU A 252 15.30 -28.33 -17.50
C LEU A 252 15.22 -29.23 -18.73
N SER A 253 14.24 -29.05 -19.60
CA SER A 253 14.17 -29.75 -20.90
C SER A 253 15.27 -29.28 -21.83
N ALA A 254 15.60 -27.97 -21.82
CA ALA A 254 16.68 -27.37 -22.60
C ALA A 254 18.08 -27.76 -22.10
N PHE A 255 18.23 -28.05 -20.80
CA PHE A 255 19.49 -28.39 -20.14
C PHE A 255 19.34 -29.68 -19.33
N PRO A 256 19.24 -30.85 -19.99
CA PRO A 256 19.04 -32.13 -19.29
C PRO A 256 20.30 -32.57 -18.55
N GLY A 257 20.11 -33.18 -17.37
CA GLY A 257 21.18 -33.85 -16.61
C GLY A 257 21.36 -33.36 -15.18
N PRO A 258 22.15 -34.11 -14.38
CA PRO A 258 22.33 -33.83 -12.96
C PRO A 258 23.20 -32.59 -12.66
N HIS A 259 23.98 -32.12 -13.63
CA HIS A 259 24.79 -30.89 -13.54
C HIS A 259 24.32 -29.92 -14.62
N THR A 260 23.21 -29.25 -14.37
CA THR A 260 22.63 -28.34 -15.36
C THR A 260 23.52 -27.13 -15.61
N ALA A 261 23.72 -26.77 -16.87
CA ALA A 261 24.41 -25.53 -17.23
C ALA A 261 23.72 -24.27 -16.69
N LEU A 262 22.44 -24.37 -16.29
CA LEU A 262 21.68 -23.31 -15.62
C LEU A 262 22.28 -22.89 -14.28
N GLY A 263 22.73 -23.87 -13.47
CA GLY A 263 23.33 -23.60 -12.16
C GLY A 263 24.83 -23.26 -12.22
N SER A 264 25.46 -23.31 -13.41
CA SER A 264 26.88 -23.01 -13.59
C SER A 264 27.10 -21.87 -14.59
N LYS A 265 27.09 -22.20 -15.90
CA LYS A 265 27.37 -21.23 -16.98
C LYS A 265 26.33 -20.10 -17.06
N TRP A 266 25.05 -20.42 -16.81
CA TRP A 266 23.92 -19.50 -16.95
C TRP A 266 23.34 -19.07 -15.60
N LEU A 267 24.10 -19.22 -14.51
CA LEU A 267 23.64 -18.86 -13.15
C LEU A 267 23.11 -17.43 -13.07
N GLN A 268 23.79 -16.49 -13.73
CA GLN A 268 23.49 -15.05 -13.68
C GLN A 268 22.58 -14.57 -14.81
N ALA A 269 22.26 -15.42 -15.82
CA ALA A 269 21.34 -15.09 -16.90
C ALA A 269 20.55 -16.34 -17.39
N PRO A 270 19.82 -17.04 -16.50
CA PRO A 270 19.24 -18.34 -16.82
C PRO A 270 18.23 -18.30 -17.98
N LEU A 271 17.40 -17.25 -18.07
CA LEU A 271 16.41 -17.13 -19.17
C LEU A 271 17.07 -16.90 -20.52
N VAL A 272 18.18 -16.15 -20.57
CA VAL A 272 18.98 -15.99 -21.79
C VAL A 272 19.65 -17.30 -22.18
N GLY A 273 20.07 -18.09 -21.20
CA GLY A 273 20.55 -19.46 -21.42
C GLY A 273 19.51 -20.31 -22.15
N VAL A 274 18.27 -20.30 -21.69
CA VAL A 274 17.15 -20.99 -22.35
C VAL A 274 16.90 -20.44 -23.76
N ALA A 275 16.85 -19.13 -23.94
CA ALA A 275 16.68 -18.50 -25.24
C ALA A 275 17.81 -18.85 -26.21
N THR A 276 19.05 -19.01 -25.73
CA THR A 276 20.20 -19.45 -26.53
C THR A 276 20.06 -20.88 -27.01
N GLN A 277 19.49 -21.78 -26.20
CA GLN A 277 19.18 -23.15 -26.65
C GLN A 277 18.05 -23.15 -27.67
N LEU A 278 17.02 -22.34 -27.49
CA LEU A 278 15.93 -22.20 -28.46
C LEU A 278 16.40 -21.64 -29.80
N ARG A 279 17.42 -20.77 -29.81
CA ARG A 279 18.03 -20.21 -31.03
C ARG A 279 18.46 -21.32 -32.00
N SER A 280 19.04 -22.43 -31.50
CA SER A 280 19.50 -23.55 -32.35
C SER A 280 18.36 -24.25 -33.11
N HIS A 281 17.12 -24.13 -32.62
CA HIS A 281 15.92 -24.71 -33.24
C HIS A 281 15.17 -23.71 -34.10
N ILE A 282 15.19 -22.41 -33.76
CA ILE A 282 14.50 -21.34 -34.49
C ILE A 282 15.28 -20.94 -35.75
N GLY A 283 16.62 -20.97 -35.68
CA GLY A 283 17.51 -20.52 -36.75
C GLY A 283 17.74 -19.00 -36.77
N GLU A 284 18.70 -18.58 -37.59
CA GLU A 284 19.02 -17.14 -37.77
C GLU A 284 18.12 -16.54 -38.87
N PRO A 285 17.72 -15.26 -38.75
CA PRO A 285 18.07 -14.27 -37.72
C PRO A 285 17.08 -14.26 -36.51
N TYR A 286 15.97 -15.02 -36.60
CA TYR A 286 14.87 -14.92 -35.63
C TYR A 286 15.28 -15.37 -34.22
N GLY A 287 16.17 -16.35 -34.09
CA GLY A 287 16.69 -16.81 -32.82
C GLY A 287 17.55 -15.75 -32.11
N ASP A 288 18.32 -14.97 -32.86
CA ASP A 288 19.10 -13.85 -32.31
C ASP A 288 18.23 -12.69 -31.86
N ILE A 289 17.21 -12.36 -32.64
CA ILE A 289 16.21 -11.37 -32.28
C ILE A 289 15.51 -11.78 -30.99
N PHE A 290 15.07 -13.03 -30.89
CA PHE A 290 14.41 -13.54 -29.68
C PHE A 290 15.31 -13.48 -28.45
N ARG A 291 16.58 -13.91 -28.56
CA ARG A 291 17.56 -13.83 -27.49
C ARG A 291 17.78 -12.38 -27.05
N PHE A 292 17.90 -11.44 -27.98
CA PHE A 292 18.00 -10.01 -27.69
C PHE A 292 16.79 -9.52 -26.89
N PHE A 293 15.57 -9.87 -27.31
CA PHE A 293 14.35 -9.48 -26.58
C PHE A 293 14.30 -10.04 -25.17
N VAL A 294 14.69 -11.30 -24.95
CA VAL A 294 14.74 -11.90 -23.61
C VAL A 294 15.76 -11.18 -22.73
N GLY A 295 16.95 -10.89 -23.24
CA GLY A 295 17.97 -10.14 -22.52
C GLY A 295 17.55 -8.70 -22.21
N ALA A 296 17.00 -7.99 -23.19
CA ALA A 296 16.53 -6.62 -23.04
C ALA A 296 15.34 -6.52 -22.06
N SER A 297 14.36 -7.43 -22.18
CA SER A 297 13.24 -7.52 -21.24
C SER A 297 13.73 -7.79 -19.82
N GLY A 298 14.69 -8.71 -19.65
CA GLY A 298 15.31 -8.99 -18.35
C GLY A 298 15.99 -7.76 -17.74
N ALA A 299 16.78 -7.03 -18.51
CA ALA A 299 17.41 -5.80 -18.05
C ALA A 299 16.39 -4.72 -17.65
N LEU A 300 15.31 -4.57 -18.43
CA LEU A 300 14.25 -3.60 -18.16
C LEU A 300 13.44 -3.96 -16.91
N ILE A 301 13.03 -5.22 -16.74
CA ILE A 301 12.24 -5.63 -15.59
C ILE A 301 13.06 -5.58 -14.30
N LEU A 302 14.36 -5.93 -14.34
CA LEU A 302 15.26 -5.78 -13.20
C LEU A 302 15.46 -4.31 -12.81
N SER A 303 15.55 -3.39 -13.78
CA SER A 303 15.59 -1.95 -13.52
C SER A 303 14.28 -1.45 -12.89
N ALA A 304 13.13 -1.97 -13.35
CA ALA A 304 11.84 -1.69 -12.75
C ALA A 304 11.76 -2.21 -11.31
N SER A 305 12.29 -3.41 -11.04
CA SER A 305 12.37 -4.00 -9.71
C SER A 305 13.21 -3.15 -8.75
N VAL A 306 14.37 -2.63 -9.16
CA VAL A 306 15.13 -1.64 -8.36
C VAL A 306 14.25 -0.44 -8.00
N THR A 307 13.46 0.04 -8.97
CA THR A 307 12.59 1.22 -8.78
C THR A 307 11.46 0.94 -7.78
N THR A 308 10.79 -0.21 -7.89
CA THR A 308 9.67 -0.60 -7.02
C THR A 308 10.15 -0.94 -5.61
N SER A 309 11.28 -1.63 -5.47
CA SER A 309 11.86 -1.99 -4.18
C SER A 309 12.39 -0.77 -3.41
N ILE A 310 13.04 0.21 -4.07
CA ILE A 310 13.39 1.50 -3.43
C ILE A 310 12.13 2.22 -2.95
N SER A 311 11.04 2.13 -3.70
CA SER A 311 9.77 2.76 -3.32
C SER A 311 9.11 2.05 -2.13
N GLY A 312 9.11 0.71 -2.14
CA GLY A 312 8.61 -0.12 -1.05
C GLY A 312 9.36 0.14 0.25
N PHE A 313 10.70 0.13 0.18
CA PHE A 313 11.56 0.50 1.30
C PHE A 313 11.24 1.89 1.85
N SER A 314 11.10 2.89 0.95
CA SER A 314 10.81 4.27 1.36
C SER A 314 9.45 4.41 2.04
N ARG A 315 8.42 3.68 1.59
CA ARG A 315 7.09 3.68 2.23
C ARG A 315 7.12 3.00 3.59
N LEU A 316 7.77 1.85 3.68
CA LEU A 316 7.93 1.15 4.96
C LEU A 316 8.71 1.98 5.96
N ALA A 317 9.83 2.60 5.54
CA ALA A 317 10.63 3.47 6.40
C ALA A 317 9.84 4.73 6.82
N TYR A 318 9.01 5.29 5.94
CA TYR A 318 8.09 6.38 6.27
C TYR A 318 7.10 5.96 7.34
N SER A 319 6.43 4.83 7.18
CA SER A 319 5.46 4.30 8.16
C SER A 319 6.11 4.09 9.54
N LEU A 320 7.29 3.46 9.59
CA LEU A 320 8.02 3.27 10.85
C LEU A 320 8.47 4.61 11.48
N GLY A 321 8.84 5.59 10.65
CA GLY A 321 9.22 6.93 11.11
C GLY A 321 8.05 7.77 11.63
N GLU A 322 6.88 7.65 11.00
CA GLU A 322 5.64 8.31 11.41
C GLU A 322 5.15 7.82 12.78
N HIS A 323 5.31 6.52 13.05
CA HIS A 323 4.98 5.90 14.33
C HIS A 323 6.11 5.97 15.38
N GLY A 324 7.12 6.83 15.18
CA GLY A 324 8.19 7.03 16.15
C GLY A 324 9.12 5.83 16.36
N GLN A 325 9.09 4.83 15.45
CA GLN A 325 9.92 3.63 15.51
C GLN A 325 11.27 3.81 14.83
N LEU A 326 11.37 4.77 13.90
CA LEU A 326 12.59 5.28 13.30
C LEU A 326 12.76 6.77 13.60
N PRO A 327 13.97 7.34 13.41
CA PRO A 327 14.15 8.79 13.54
C PRO A 327 13.12 9.58 12.73
N ARG A 328 12.56 10.64 13.31
CA ARG A 328 11.48 11.46 12.70
C ARG A 328 11.78 11.99 11.30
N VAL A 329 13.04 11.99 10.90
CA VAL A 329 13.48 12.40 9.55
C VAL A 329 12.94 11.45 8.48
N PHE A 330 12.79 10.15 8.80
CA PHE A 330 12.22 9.15 7.89
C PHE A 330 10.70 9.31 7.73
N GLY A 331 9.99 9.78 8.75
CA GLY A 331 8.55 10.09 8.75
C GLY A 331 8.18 11.41 8.06
N ARG A 332 9.11 12.04 7.31
CA ARG A 332 8.85 13.29 6.58
C ARG A 332 8.82 13.06 5.07
N LEU A 333 7.69 13.40 4.45
CA LEU A 333 7.55 13.35 2.99
C LEU A 333 8.00 14.68 2.36
N HIS A 334 8.71 14.57 1.26
CA HIS A 334 9.05 15.74 0.46
C HIS A 334 7.81 16.29 -0.25
N ARG A 335 7.56 17.60 -0.17
CA ARG A 335 6.30 18.24 -0.62
C ARG A 335 5.92 18.01 -2.08
N ARG A 336 6.90 17.84 -2.98
CA ARG A 336 6.65 17.65 -4.42
C ARG A 336 6.59 16.20 -4.84
N THR A 337 7.47 15.36 -4.27
CA THR A 337 7.63 13.96 -4.71
C THR A 337 6.86 12.97 -3.85
N LEU A 338 6.38 13.37 -2.66
CA LEU A 338 5.64 12.54 -1.69
C LEU A 338 6.38 11.24 -1.33
N VAL A 339 7.71 11.32 -1.25
CA VAL A 339 8.58 10.23 -0.79
C VAL A 339 9.49 10.74 0.34
N SER A 340 10.03 9.83 1.16
CA SER A 340 11.05 10.16 2.15
C SER A 340 12.43 10.16 1.50
N PRO A 341 13.10 11.32 1.33
CA PRO A 341 14.40 11.38 0.68
C PRO A 341 15.48 10.59 1.43
N GLN A 342 15.43 10.62 2.77
CA GLN A 342 16.39 9.92 3.63
C GLN A 342 16.28 8.40 3.45
N ALA A 343 15.06 7.89 3.31
CA ALA A 343 14.84 6.47 3.08
C ALA A 343 15.39 6.04 1.70
N ILE A 344 15.18 6.84 0.65
CA ILE A 344 15.71 6.56 -0.69
C ILE A 344 17.24 6.54 -0.67
N VAL A 345 17.86 7.56 -0.04
CA VAL A 345 19.33 7.65 0.04
C VAL A 345 19.90 6.47 0.86
N SER A 346 19.28 6.14 2.00
CA SER A 346 19.73 5.01 2.82
C SER A 346 19.62 3.67 2.09
N ALA A 347 18.51 3.43 1.38
CA ALA A 347 18.34 2.24 0.55
C ALA A 347 19.42 2.16 -0.53
N ALA A 348 19.66 3.27 -1.25
CA ALA A 348 20.65 3.32 -2.32
C ALA A 348 22.08 3.09 -1.79
N VAL A 349 22.44 3.72 -0.68
CA VAL A 349 23.78 3.57 -0.08
C VAL A 349 24.00 2.15 0.41
N ILE A 350 23.05 1.59 1.17
CA ILE A 350 23.19 0.23 1.74
C ILE A 350 23.22 -0.82 0.61
N SER A 351 22.29 -0.74 -0.35
CA SER A 351 22.26 -1.71 -1.46
C SER A 351 23.48 -1.58 -2.37
N SER A 352 24.00 -0.37 -2.61
CA SER A 352 25.27 -0.18 -3.34
C SER A 352 26.45 -0.78 -2.59
N ALA A 353 26.50 -0.62 -1.26
CA ALA A 353 27.53 -1.26 -0.44
C ALA A 353 27.45 -2.79 -0.51
N ILE A 354 26.23 -3.35 -0.51
CA ILE A 354 26.01 -4.79 -0.69
C ILE A 354 26.53 -5.24 -2.07
N VAL A 355 26.19 -4.53 -3.15
CA VAL A 355 26.67 -4.86 -4.51
C VAL A 355 28.21 -4.80 -4.58
N ILE A 356 28.85 -3.78 -4.01
CA ILE A 356 30.31 -3.68 -3.96
C ILE A 356 30.91 -4.86 -3.16
N ALA A 357 30.29 -5.22 -2.04
CA ALA A 357 30.76 -6.34 -1.22
C ALA A 357 30.71 -7.68 -1.97
N THR A 358 29.77 -7.86 -2.92
CA THR A 358 29.68 -9.11 -3.71
C THR A 358 30.92 -9.40 -4.54
N ALA A 359 31.67 -8.37 -4.93
CA ALA A 359 32.93 -8.55 -5.67
C ALA A 359 34.00 -9.33 -4.88
N TYR A 360 33.89 -9.37 -3.55
CA TYR A 360 34.85 -10.00 -2.65
C TYR A 360 34.35 -11.34 -2.06
N ILE A 361 33.14 -11.76 -2.40
CA ILE A 361 32.48 -12.96 -1.86
C ILE A 361 32.47 -14.07 -2.92
N LYS A 362 32.86 -15.30 -2.55
CA LYS A 362 32.96 -16.44 -3.48
C LYS A 362 31.59 -16.88 -4.05
N HIS A 363 30.52 -16.84 -3.26
CA HIS A 363 29.18 -17.26 -3.66
C HIS A 363 28.15 -16.19 -3.26
N PRO A 364 28.18 -14.99 -3.89
CA PRO A 364 27.42 -13.86 -3.42
C PRO A 364 25.90 -14.08 -3.55
N VAL A 365 25.46 -14.69 -4.65
CA VAL A 365 24.02 -14.90 -4.93
C VAL A 365 23.38 -15.83 -3.90
N THR A 366 24.03 -16.96 -3.58
CA THR A 366 23.52 -17.89 -2.55
C THR A 366 23.50 -17.25 -1.16
N LEU A 367 24.52 -16.45 -0.84
CA LEU A 367 24.56 -15.71 0.43
C LEU A 367 23.42 -14.70 0.52
N LEU A 368 23.24 -13.86 -0.50
CA LEU A 368 22.18 -12.85 -0.54
C LEU A 368 20.78 -13.51 -0.48
N ALA A 369 20.57 -14.60 -1.25
CA ALA A 369 19.34 -15.36 -1.23
C ALA A 369 19.03 -15.94 0.16
N SER A 370 20.05 -16.39 0.89
CA SER A 370 19.85 -16.91 2.24
C SER A 370 19.49 -15.83 3.27
N ILE A 371 20.11 -14.66 3.16
CA ILE A 371 19.81 -13.49 4.01
C ILE A 371 18.38 -12.99 3.71
N PHE A 372 18.00 -12.91 2.43
CA PHE A 372 16.65 -12.61 1.99
C PHE A 372 15.62 -13.55 2.63
N SER A 373 15.84 -14.88 2.49
CA SER A 373 14.91 -15.89 3.00
C SER A 373 14.73 -15.77 4.52
N PHE A 374 15.77 -15.40 5.27
CA PHE A 374 15.66 -15.14 6.71
C PHE A 374 14.66 -14.02 7.02
N GLY A 375 14.79 -12.88 6.36
CA GLY A 375 13.96 -11.70 6.60
C GLY A 375 12.50 -11.92 6.20
N VAL A 376 12.29 -12.41 4.97
CA VAL A 376 10.95 -12.57 4.41
C VAL A 376 10.14 -13.66 5.12
N LEU A 377 10.74 -14.81 5.43
CA LEU A 377 10.05 -15.89 6.14
C LEU A 377 9.64 -15.51 7.56
N LEU A 378 10.50 -14.75 8.26
CA LEU A 378 10.17 -14.19 9.57
C LEU A 378 8.98 -13.24 9.48
N ALA A 379 9.00 -12.32 8.51
CA ALA A 379 7.91 -11.36 8.30
C ALA A 379 6.61 -12.04 7.89
N PHE A 380 6.66 -13.05 7.01
CA PHE A 380 5.49 -13.83 6.62
C PHE A 380 4.88 -14.59 7.79
N THR A 381 5.72 -15.20 8.63
CA THR A 381 5.25 -15.86 9.85
C THR A 381 4.57 -14.87 10.78
N ALA A 382 5.21 -13.72 11.04
CA ALA A 382 4.67 -12.68 11.90
C ALA A 382 3.34 -12.10 11.37
N ALA A 383 3.24 -11.84 10.07
CA ALA A 383 2.03 -11.33 9.43
C ALA A 383 0.84 -12.30 9.58
N GLN A 384 1.06 -13.60 9.38
CA GLN A 384 0.03 -14.62 9.51
C GLN A 384 -0.43 -14.78 10.96
N LEU A 385 0.51 -14.80 11.91
CA LEU A 385 0.21 -14.81 13.34
C LEU A 385 -0.58 -13.56 13.76
N ALA A 386 -0.23 -12.39 13.20
CA ALA A 386 -0.95 -11.15 13.44
C ALA A 386 -2.40 -11.21 12.96
N VAL A 387 -2.66 -11.77 11.77
CA VAL A 387 -4.03 -11.96 11.25
C VAL A 387 -4.84 -12.89 12.16
N ILE A 388 -4.25 -13.99 12.64
CA ILE A 388 -4.90 -14.90 13.61
C ILE A 388 -5.24 -14.13 14.88
N GLN A 389 -4.27 -13.39 15.43
CA GLN A 389 -4.44 -12.66 16.68
C GLN A 389 -5.48 -11.54 16.58
N LEU A 390 -5.51 -10.81 15.45
CA LEU A 390 -6.53 -9.79 15.17
C LEU A 390 -7.94 -10.38 15.08
N ARG A 391 -8.11 -11.60 14.52
CA ARG A 391 -9.40 -12.27 14.52
C ARG A 391 -9.88 -12.69 15.90
N ILE A 392 -8.93 -13.02 16.78
CA ILE A 392 -9.23 -13.43 18.17
C ILE A 392 -9.54 -12.22 19.06
N ASN A 393 -8.74 -11.15 18.93
CA ASN A 393 -8.79 -10.00 19.83
C ASN A 393 -9.75 -8.89 19.35
N GLU A 394 -9.90 -8.72 18.03
CA GLU A 394 -10.76 -7.70 17.43
C GLU A 394 -11.75 -8.36 16.43
N PRO A 395 -12.72 -9.17 16.89
CA PRO A 395 -13.66 -9.88 16.01
C PRO A 395 -14.53 -8.92 15.19
N ASP A 396 -14.84 -7.75 15.74
CA ASP A 396 -15.71 -6.74 15.13
C ASP A 396 -14.99 -5.83 14.12
N LEU A 397 -13.66 -5.97 13.97
CA LEU A 397 -12.90 -5.19 12.99
C LEU A 397 -13.45 -5.43 11.57
N PRO A 398 -13.82 -4.38 10.81
CA PRO A 398 -14.30 -4.54 9.44
C PRO A 398 -13.25 -5.20 8.55
N ARG A 399 -13.62 -6.33 7.93
CA ARG A 399 -12.77 -7.08 7.00
C ARG A 399 -13.47 -7.22 5.66
N PRO A 400 -13.24 -6.28 4.71
CA PRO A 400 -13.85 -6.35 3.38
C PRO A 400 -13.48 -7.62 2.62
N TYR A 401 -12.28 -8.15 2.84
CA TYR A 401 -11.86 -9.48 2.39
C TYR A 401 -11.57 -10.36 3.60
N ARG A 402 -12.09 -11.58 3.59
CA ARG A 402 -11.81 -12.62 4.59
C ARG A 402 -11.20 -13.84 3.89
N ALA A 403 -10.10 -14.35 4.45
CA ALA A 403 -9.50 -15.58 3.96
C ALA A 403 -10.49 -16.76 4.07
N PRO A 404 -10.55 -17.66 3.07
CA PRO A 404 -11.42 -18.83 3.09
C PRO A 404 -10.97 -19.87 4.14
N LEU A 405 -11.78 -20.93 4.33
CA LEU A 405 -11.49 -22.07 5.22
C LEU A 405 -11.27 -21.64 6.68
N ASN A 406 -12.33 -21.18 7.31
CA ASN A 406 -12.31 -20.75 8.70
C ASN A 406 -12.78 -21.88 9.63
N ILE A 407 -12.10 -22.04 10.78
CA ILE A 407 -12.51 -22.93 11.85
C ILE A 407 -13.16 -22.07 12.93
N SER A 408 -14.44 -22.32 13.22
CA SER A 408 -15.20 -21.62 14.26
C SER A 408 -15.04 -22.33 15.60
N ILE A 409 -14.48 -21.64 16.59
CA ILE A 409 -14.37 -22.11 17.99
C ILE A 409 -15.17 -21.14 18.86
N GLY A 410 -16.43 -21.43 19.11
CA GLY A 410 -17.35 -20.53 19.80
C GLY A 410 -17.63 -19.28 18.97
N ARG A 411 -17.34 -18.09 19.52
CA ARG A 411 -17.47 -16.81 18.82
C ARG A 411 -16.25 -16.42 17.99
N LYS A 412 -15.17 -17.21 18.02
CA LYS A 412 -13.90 -16.90 17.37
C LYS A 412 -13.77 -17.70 16.08
N GLU A 413 -13.40 -17.03 15.01
CA GLU A 413 -13.10 -17.65 13.72
C GLU A 413 -11.60 -17.61 13.48
N ILE A 414 -10.98 -18.78 13.32
CA ILE A 414 -9.55 -18.91 13.06
C ILE A 414 -9.33 -19.25 11.59
N PRO A 415 -8.57 -18.46 10.82
CA PRO A 415 -8.29 -18.75 9.41
C PRO A 415 -7.30 -19.91 9.28
N LEU A 416 -7.75 -21.08 8.82
CA LEU A 416 -6.90 -22.26 8.64
C LEU A 416 -5.68 -21.96 7.72
N PRO A 417 -5.80 -21.23 6.60
CA PRO A 417 -4.64 -20.88 5.79
C PRO A 417 -3.56 -20.14 6.57
N ALA A 418 -3.92 -19.19 7.46
CA ALA A 418 -2.95 -18.48 8.26
C ALA A 418 -2.25 -19.38 9.28
N VAL A 419 -2.96 -20.35 9.86
CA VAL A 419 -2.36 -21.34 10.78
C VAL A 419 -1.38 -22.24 10.04
N VAL A 420 -1.81 -22.85 8.94
CA VAL A 420 -0.96 -23.75 8.14
C VAL A 420 0.24 -22.99 7.57
N GLY A 421 -0.02 -21.80 7.01
CA GLY A 421 1.02 -20.95 6.46
C GLY A 421 2.05 -20.51 7.50
N SER A 422 1.63 -20.09 8.71
CA SER A 422 2.55 -19.69 9.77
C SER A 422 3.44 -20.84 10.25
N VAL A 423 2.89 -22.05 10.36
CA VAL A 423 3.67 -23.26 10.72
C VAL A 423 4.68 -23.59 9.62
N LEU A 424 4.26 -23.56 8.34
CA LEU A 424 5.15 -23.86 7.22
C LEU A 424 6.25 -22.81 7.07
N THR A 425 5.91 -21.51 7.07
CA THR A 425 6.91 -20.43 6.96
C THR A 425 7.89 -20.44 8.13
N PHE A 426 7.42 -20.68 9.35
CA PHE A 426 8.28 -20.83 10.51
C PHE A 426 9.20 -22.06 10.41
N THR A 427 8.69 -23.19 9.96
CA THR A 427 9.49 -24.41 9.76
C THR A 427 10.58 -24.17 8.71
N ILE A 428 10.24 -23.56 7.57
CA ILE A 428 11.23 -23.22 6.52
C ILE A 428 12.24 -22.19 7.03
N TRP A 429 11.83 -21.25 7.87
CA TRP A 429 12.73 -20.29 8.53
C TRP A 429 13.74 -20.99 9.45
N CYS A 430 13.30 -21.97 10.23
CA CYS A 430 14.19 -22.80 11.04
C CYS A 430 15.17 -23.59 10.17
N VAL A 431 14.69 -24.15 9.06
CA VAL A 431 15.55 -24.83 8.07
C VAL A 431 16.56 -23.85 7.48
N ALA A 432 16.17 -22.63 7.12
CA ALA A 432 17.09 -21.61 6.60
C ALA A 432 18.22 -21.31 7.60
N ILE A 433 17.90 -21.12 8.88
CA ILE A 433 18.92 -20.91 9.93
C ILE A 433 19.82 -22.13 10.09
N ALA A 434 19.27 -23.33 10.03
CA ALA A 434 20.03 -24.56 10.19
C ALA A 434 20.99 -24.83 9.04
N THR A 435 20.60 -24.51 7.81
CA THR A 435 21.33 -24.92 6.59
C THR A 435 22.16 -23.79 5.96
N HIS A 436 21.77 -22.52 6.13
CA HIS A 436 22.38 -21.39 5.43
C HIS A 436 23.20 -20.49 6.36
N PRO A 437 24.51 -20.32 6.15
CA PRO A 437 25.35 -19.44 6.97
C PRO A 437 24.90 -17.98 6.99
N GLY A 438 24.43 -17.46 5.85
CA GLY A 438 23.90 -16.10 5.76
C GLY A 438 22.70 -15.88 6.68
N ALA A 439 21.71 -16.79 6.65
CA ALA A 439 20.55 -16.74 7.53
C ALA A 439 20.95 -16.90 9.01
N ARG A 440 21.91 -17.80 9.30
CA ARG A 440 22.34 -18.12 10.67
C ARG A 440 23.07 -16.97 11.36
N TYR A 441 23.95 -16.26 10.65
CA TYR A 441 24.83 -15.25 11.26
C TYR A 441 24.38 -13.83 10.94
N VAL A 442 24.14 -13.51 9.66
CA VAL A 442 23.79 -12.15 9.24
C VAL A 442 22.37 -11.78 9.66
N GLY A 443 21.43 -12.72 9.58
CA GLY A 443 20.03 -12.49 9.97
C GLY A 443 19.87 -12.00 11.42
N PRO A 444 20.33 -12.79 12.42
CA PRO A 444 20.26 -12.36 13.82
C PRO A 444 21.08 -11.09 14.11
N ALA A 445 22.25 -10.92 13.47
CA ALA A 445 23.03 -9.70 13.61
C ALA A 445 22.27 -8.47 13.11
N TRP A 446 21.57 -8.58 11.97
CA TRP A 446 20.71 -7.54 11.45
C TRP A 446 19.58 -7.18 12.42
N LEU A 447 18.89 -8.19 12.99
CA LEU A 447 17.83 -7.96 13.99
C LEU A 447 18.37 -7.30 15.26
N ALA A 448 19.59 -7.68 15.70
CA ALA A 448 20.25 -7.05 16.85
C ALA A 448 20.55 -5.57 16.58
N VAL A 449 21.04 -5.22 15.39
CA VAL A 449 21.23 -3.83 14.98
C VAL A 449 19.90 -3.08 14.98
N GLY A 450 18.83 -3.68 14.44
CA GLY A 450 17.49 -3.09 14.47
C GLY A 450 17.00 -2.82 15.88
N LEU A 451 17.17 -3.79 16.77
CA LEU A 451 16.78 -3.62 18.18
C LEU A 451 17.54 -2.46 18.84
N VAL A 452 18.85 -2.34 18.59
CA VAL A 452 19.64 -1.22 19.10
C VAL A 452 19.12 0.12 18.55
N VAL A 453 18.88 0.21 17.24
CA VAL A 453 18.32 1.41 16.60
C VAL A 453 16.98 1.77 17.24
N TYR A 454 16.08 0.79 17.39
CA TYR A 454 14.77 0.99 18.00
C TYR A 454 14.87 1.54 19.45
N VAL A 455 15.70 0.90 20.28
CA VAL A 455 15.88 1.29 21.69
C VAL A 455 16.45 2.71 21.78
N LEU A 456 17.43 3.06 20.93
CA LEU A 456 18.02 4.39 20.91
C LEU A 456 16.98 5.46 20.48
N VAL A 457 16.18 5.17 19.45
CA VAL A 457 15.14 6.08 18.97
C VAL A 457 14.07 6.29 20.03
N ARG A 458 13.53 5.22 20.62
CA ARG A 458 12.49 5.30 21.65
C ARG A 458 12.97 6.05 22.90
N ARG A 459 14.20 5.78 23.34
CA ARG A 459 14.80 6.52 24.47
C ARG A 459 14.98 8.00 24.17
N SER A 460 15.38 8.35 22.93
CA SER A 460 15.55 9.75 22.53
C SER A 460 14.22 10.53 22.48
N HIS A 461 13.09 9.83 22.31
CA HIS A 461 11.76 10.41 22.33
C HIS A 461 11.07 10.34 23.71
N GLY A 462 11.68 9.67 24.70
CA GLY A 462 11.09 9.48 26.02
C GLY A 462 9.91 8.50 26.05
N GLU A 463 9.81 7.62 25.04
CA GLU A 463 8.71 6.69 24.85
C GLU A 463 9.03 5.30 25.40
N GLY A 464 8.02 4.59 25.92
CA GLY A 464 8.15 3.21 26.36
C GLY A 464 8.41 2.25 25.19
N LEU A 465 9.18 1.18 25.41
CA LEU A 465 9.57 0.23 24.34
C LEU A 465 8.39 -0.54 23.72
N THR A 466 7.34 -0.78 24.49
CA THR A 466 6.15 -1.53 24.05
C THR A 466 4.90 -0.64 23.94
N GLN A 467 5.02 0.64 24.27
CA GLN A 467 3.93 1.59 24.21
C GLN A 467 3.59 1.90 22.75
N ARG A 468 2.30 1.80 22.41
CA ARG A 468 1.80 2.13 21.08
C ARG A 468 1.79 3.65 20.89
N VAL A 469 2.51 4.12 19.89
CA VAL A 469 2.42 5.52 19.44
C VAL A 469 1.34 5.60 18.37
N ILE A 470 0.32 6.39 18.66
CA ILE A 470 -0.74 6.70 17.69
C ILE A 470 -0.20 7.81 16.78
N ALA A 471 -0.13 7.57 15.48
CA ALA A 471 0.26 8.59 14.52
C ALA A 471 -0.68 9.80 14.62
N ALA A 472 -0.15 10.99 14.33
CA ALA A 472 -0.92 12.24 14.49
C ALA A 472 -2.20 12.28 13.62
N ASP A 473 -2.27 11.47 12.56
CA ASP A 473 -3.47 11.32 11.70
C ASP A 473 -4.49 10.29 12.27
N GLU A 474 -4.05 9.39 13.16
CA GLU A 474 -4.93 8.47 13.92
C GLU A 474 -5.51 9.13 15.19
N GLN A 475 -5.04 10.29 15.59
CA GLN A 475 -5.83 11.09 16.50
C GLN A 475 -7.15 11.34 15.79
N LEU A 476 -8.14 10.54 16.14
CA LEU A 476 -9.53 10.82 15.85
C LEU A 476 -9.65 12.33 15.98
N VAL A 477 -9.78 13.02 14.87
CA VAL A 477 -10.34 14.36 14.89
C VAL A 477 -11.57 14.15 15.75
N ASP A 478 -11.54 14.70 16.96
CA ASP A 478 -12.69 14.71 17.82
C ASP A 478 -13.76 15.36 16.93
N VAL A 479 -14.56 14.49 16.29
CA VAL A 479 -15.62 14.95 15.38
C VAL A 479 -16.54 15.65 16.34
N PRO A 480 -16.65 16.99 16.25
CA PRO A 480 -17.43 17.72 17.22
C PRO A 480 -18.81 17.08 17.24
N HIS A 481 -19.16 16.42 18.33
CA HIS A 481 -20.50 15.88 18.53
C HIS A 481 -21.41 17.06 18.77
N PHE A 482 -22.17 17.43 17.76
CA PHE A 482 -23.19 18.48 17.91
C PHE A 482 -24.37 17.92 18.69
N HIS A 483 -24.76 18.63 19.74
CA HIS A 483 -25.95 18.29 20.54
C HIS A 483 -27.13 19.17 20.18
N ARG A 484 -26.85 20.43 19.76
CA ARG A 484 -27.89 21.39 19.38
C ARG A 484 -27.43 22.24 18.19
N ILE A 485 -28.14 22.15 17.08
CA ILE A 485 -27.90 22.86 15.83
C ILE A 485 -28.92 23.97 15.66
N LEU A 486 -28.53 25.23 15.65
CA LEU A 486 -29.39 26.37 15.43
C LEU A 486 -29.42 26.76 13.96
N VAL A 487 -30.62 26.85 13.39
CA VAL A 487 -30.86 27.23 12.00
C VAL A 487 -31.73 28.48 11.95
N PRO A 488 -31.16 29.66 11.67
CA PRO A 488 -31.97 30.87 11.43
C PRO A 488 -32.74 30.74 10.15
N MET A 489 -34.07 30.62 10.26
CA MET A 489 -34.98 30.37 9.14
C MET A 489 -35.40 31.65 8.44
N LYS A 490 -35.54 31.53 7.12
CA LYS A 490 -36.26 32.44 6.24
C LYS A 490 -37.12 31.59 5.31
N LEU A 491 -38.33 32.03 5.00
CA LEU A 491 -39.20 31.32 4.07
C LEU A 491 -38.53 31.22 2.68
N GLY A 492 -38.64 30.06 2.02
CA GLY A 492 -38.17 29.79 0.67
C GLY A 492 -36.97 28.81 0.61
N ILE A 493 -36.58 28.50 -0.63
CA ILE A 493 -35.62 27.42 -1.00
C ILE A 493 -34.31 27.46 -0.19
N ILE A 494 -33.81 28.66 0.11
CA ILE A 494 -32.57 28.80 0.91
C ILE A 494 -32.77 28.31 2.35
N GLY A 495 -33.95 28.60 2.95
CA GLY A 495 -34.27 28.17 4.30
C GLY A 495 -34.43 26.65 4.38
N GLU A 496 -35.11 26.07 3.40
CA GLU A 496 -35.31 24.61 3.28
C GLU A 496 -33.99 23.87 3.15
N GLU A 497 -33.07 24.31 2.28
CA GLU A 497 -31.80 23.65 2.08
C GLU A 497 -30.83 23.77 3.27
N MET A 498 -30.86 24.92 3.98
CA MET A 498 -30.14 25.08 5.22
C MET A 498 -30.64 24.10 6.28
N LEU A 499 -31.95 23.96 6.40
CA LEU A 499 -32.60 23.06 7.33
C LEU A 499 -32.35 21.61 6.95
N ALA A 500 -32.44 21.23 5.68
CA ALA A 500 -32.10 19.89 5.19
C ALA A 500 -30.66 19.50 5.52
N THR A 501 -29.74 20.46 5.38
CA THR A 501 -28.33 20.23 5.78
C THR A 501 -28.21 20.02 7.29
N ALA A 502 -28.92 20.79 8.10
CA ALA A 502 -28.92 20.67 9.56
C ALA A 502 -29.57 19.35 10.02
N ILE A 503 -30.68 18.94 9.40
CA ILE A 503 -31.37 17.68 9.68
C ILE A 503 -30.44 16.48 9.37
N LYS A 504 -29.73 16.51 8.25
CA LYS A 504 -28.77 15.47 7.90
C LYS A 504 -27.65 15.35 8.94
N LEU A 505 -27.07 16.48 9.35
CA LEU A 505 -26.07 16.51 10.41
C LEU A 505 -26.61 16.03 11.75
N ALA A 506 -27.84 16.43 12.08
CA ALA A 506 -28.50 16.00 13.32
C ALA A 506 -28.74 14.49 13.35
N GLY A 507 -29.12 13.88 12.21
CA GLY A 507 -29.28 12.42 12.08
C GLY A 507 -27.96 11.66 12.28
N GLU A 508 -26.85 12.21 11.82
CA GLU A 508 -25.52 11.59 12.00
C GLU A 508 -24.99 11.72 13.44
N HIS A 509 -25.35 12.80 14.16
CA HIS A 509 -24.80 13.13 15.48
C HIS A 509 -25.80 12.94 16.65
N GLY A 510 -27.07 12.63 16.37
CA GLY A 510 -28.11 12.57 17.38
C GLY A 510 -28.43 13.94 18.01
N ALA A 511 -28.25 15.02 17.24
CA ALA A 511 -28.44 16.39 17.69
C ALA A 511 -29.88 16.86 17.59
N VAL A 512 -30.27 17.82 18.42
CA VAL A 512 -31.54 18.53 18.32
C VAL A 512 -31.38 19.68 17.33
N VAL A 513 -32.31 19.80 16.36
CA VAL A 513 -32.35 20.94 15.43
C VAL A 513 -33.32 22.00 15.99
N GLU A 514 -32.86 23.24 16.06
CA GLU A 514 -33.68 24.39 16.47
C GLU A 514 -33.80 25.40 15.32
N ALA A 515 -34.99 25.54 14.77
CA ALA A 515 -35.31 26.52 13.73
C ALA A 515 -35.73 27.83 14.38
N LEU A 516 -34.95 28.89 14.16
CA LEU A 516 -35.16 30.21 14.71
C LEU A 516 -35.64 31.20 13.65
N HIS A 517 -36.81 31.78 13.81
CA HIS A 517 -37.23 32.93 13.01
C HIS A 517 -37.11 34.23 13.79
N VAL A 518 -36.45 35.24 13.19
CA VAL A 518 -36.29 36.56 13.84
C VAL A 518 -37.18 37.60 13.15
N VAL A 519 -38.21 37.98 13.83
CA VAL A 519 -39.11 39.09 13.40
C VAL A 519 -38.39 40.40 13.65
N ARG A 520 -38.06 41.11 12.56
CA ARG A 520 -37.37 42.39 12.63
C ARG A 520 -38.38 43.52 12.92
N VAL A 521 -38.24 44.12 14.09
CA VAL A 521 -39.09 45.25 14.48
C VAL A 521 -38.41 46.59 14.07
N PRO A 522 -39.05 47.44 13.23
CA PRO A 522 -38.54 48.74 12.85
C PRO A 522 -38.34 49.66 14.07
N LEU A 523 -37.45 50.66 13.96
CA LEU A 523 -37.15 51.60 15.06
C LEU A 523 -38.33 52.47 15.48
N GLU A 524 -39.29 52.62 14.58
CA GLU A 524 -40.51 53.46 14.75
C GLU A 524 -41.56 52.76 15.62
N HIS A 525 -41.47 51.45 15.85
CA HIS A 525 -42.41 50.67 16.62
C HIS A 525 -41.79 50.14 17.92
N GLY A 526 -42.63 49.92 18.94
CA GLY A 526 -42.23 49.19 20.15
C GLY A 526 -41.89 47.74 19.82
N LEU A 527 -41.06 47.05 20.64
CA LEU A 527 -40.72 45.63 20.42
C LEU A 527 -41.92 44.69 20.52
N ASP A 528 -42.99 45.17 21.15
CA ASP A 528 -44.28 44.49 21.41
C ASP A 528 -45.36 44.86 20.38
N ALA A 529 -45.03 45.67 19.36
CA ALA A 529 -45.98 46.05 18.31
C ALA A 529 -46.46 44.83 17.50
N GLU A 530 -47.74 44.77 17.19
CA GLU A 530 -48.32 43.74 16.30
C GLU A 530 -47.84 43.95 14.86
N LEU A 531 -47.09 42.99 14.33
CA LEU A 531 -46.56 42.98 12.96
C LEU A 531 -47.11 41.78 12.22
N ARG A 532 -48.48 41.79 11.99
CA ARG A 532 -49.22 40.60 11.48
C ARG A 532 -48.60 39.95 10.26
N GLU A 533 -48.20 40.69 9.25
CA GLU A 533 -47.59 40.18 8.02
C GLU A 533 -46.28 39.46 8.29
N GLN A 534 -45.44 39.99 9.17
CA GLN A 534 -44.13 39.37 9.51
C GLN A 534 -44.30 38.18 10.45
N GLU A 535 -45.35 38.16 11.27
CA GLU A 535 -45.68 37.06 12.16
C GLU A 535 -46.26 35.89 11.36
N GLU A 536 -47.13 36.13 10.39
CA GLU A 536 -47.64 35.12 9.47
C GLU A 536 -46.50 34.46 8.64
N LEU A 537 -45.57 35.26 8.15
CA LEU A 537 -44.37 34.76 7.47
C LEU A 537 -43.47 33.93 8.41
N ALA A 538 -43.35 34.30 9.67
CA ALA A 538 -42.60 33.56 10.67
C ALA A 538 -43.25 32.20 10.97
N GLU A 539 -44.59 32.20 11.17
CA GLU A 539 -45.33 30.98 11.40
C GLU A 539 -45.29 30.02 10.22
N ALA A 540 -45.41 30.54 8.99
CA ALA A 540 -45.26 29.73 7.78
C ALA A 540 -43.89 29.08 7.66
N ALA A 541 -42.79 29.86 7.87
CA ALA A 541 -41.42 29.35 7.80
C ALA A 541 -41.14 28.30 8.88
N LEU A 542 -41.69 28.47 10.07
CA LEU A 542 -41.50 27.52 11.18
C LEU A 542 -42.40 26.26 11.03
N ALA A 543 -43.59 26.40 10.45
CA ALA A 543 -44.44 25.24 10.11
C ALA A 543 -43.78 24.35 9.05
N GLU A 544 -43.18 24.95 8.03
CA GLU A 544 -42.38 24.26 7.02
C GLU A 544 -41.17 23.55 7.63
N ALA A 545 -40.44 24.20 8.54
CA ALA A 545 -39.34 23.60 9.27
C ALA A 545 -39.76 22.36 10.06
N LYS A 546 -40.89 22.41 10.72
CA LYS A 546 -41.45 21.29 11.49
C LYS A 546 -41.89 20.13 10.59
N LEU A 547 -42.46 20.43 9.42
CA LEU A 547 -42.86 19.43 8.44
C LEU A 547 -41.65 18.67 7.90
N LEU A 548 -40.61 19.40 7.44
CA LEU A 548 -39.37 18.80 6.94
C LEU A 548 -38.68 17.94 8.00
N GLY A 549 -38.67 18.36 9.26
CA GLY A 549 -38.16 17.55 10.36
C GLY A 549 -38.92 16.23 10.51
N THR A 550 -40.26 16.30 10.51
CA THR A 550 -41.11 15.12 10.66
C THR A 550 -40.95 14.13 9.51
N GLU A 551 -40.84 14.60 8.28
CA GLU A 551 -40.58 13.78 7.09
C GLU A 551 -39.26 13.02 7.16
N ASN A 552 -38.25 13.59 7.82
CA ASN A 552 -36.93 13.00 7.98
C ASN A 552 -36.73 12.31 9.35
N GLY A 553 -37.77 12.19 10.18
CA GLY A 553 -37.72 11.53 11.47
C GLY A 553 -36.91 12.27 12.55
N ILE A 554 -36.69 13.58 12.39
CA ILE A 554 -35.96 14.45 13.32
C ILE A 554 -36.97 15.44 13.95
N ASP A 555 -36.93 15.54 15.29
CA ASP A 555 -37.75 16.54 15.98
C ASP A 555 -37.11 17.92 15.88
N VAL A 556 -37.79 18.88 15.25
CA VAL A 556 -37.33 20.25 15.06
C VAL A 556 -38.06 21.17 16.05
N VAL A 557 -37.28 21.73 16.97
CA VAL A 557 -37.76 22.76 17.90
C VAL A 557 -37.89 24.08 17.14
N VAL A 558 -39.04 24.76 17.24
CA VAL A 558 -39.29 26.01 16.53
C VAL A 558 -39.39 27.18 17.52
N THR A 559 -38.73 28.30 17.22
CA THR A 559 -38.69 29.47 18.09
C THR A 559 -38.77 30.77 17.28
N THR A 560 -39.60 31.71 17.75
CA THR A 560 -39.67 33.06 17.19
C THR A 560 -39.13 34.07 18.18
N VAL A 561 -38.25 34.97 17.72
CA VAL A 561 -37.66 36.04 18.51
C VAL A 561 -37.89 37.38 17.82
N ARG A 562 -38.33 38.39 18.55
CA ARG A 562 -38.50 39.77 18.07
C ARG A 562 -37.24 40.59 18.37
N ALA A 563 -36.64 41.23 17.36
CA ALA A 563 -35.43 41.98 17.52
C ALA A 563 -35.24 43.09 16.48
N ARG A 564 -34.46 44.09 16.79
CA ARG A 564 -34.09 45.17 15.85
C ARG A 564 -32.92 44.78 14.94
N ALA A 565 -32.03 43.89 15.40
CA ALA A 565 -30.85 43.42 14.69
C ALA A 565 -30.85 41.90 14.64
N ILE A 566 -31.05 41.32 13.45
CA ILE A 566 -31.18 39.87 13.22
C ILE A 566 -29.95 39.12 13.68
N GLY A 567 -28.73 39.58 13.27
CA GLY A 567 -27.47 38.89 13.62
C GLY A 567 -27.21 38.82 15.13
N ARG A 568 -27.59 39.89 15.86
CA ARG A 568 -27.46 39.93 17.32
C ARG A 568 -28.46 38.99 17.99
N ALA A 569 -29.69 38.96 17.52
CA ALA A 569 -30.71 38.04 18.05
C ALA A 569 -30.32 36.58 17.88
N ILE A 570 -29.73 36.21 16.72
CA ILE A 570 -29.22 34.84 16.47
C ILE A 570 -28.11 34.48 17.50
N ILE A 571 -27.15 35.39 17.73
CA ILE A 571 -26.06 35.15 18.67
C ILE A 571 -26.56 35.07 20.12
N ASP A 572 -27.43 35.97 20.53
CA ASP A 572 -27.98 35.99 21.90
C ASP A 572 -28.84 34.73 22.15
N HIS A 573 -29.62 34.28 21.16
CA HIS A 573 -30.40 33.04 21.24
C HIS A 573 -29.48 31.81 21.28
N ALA A 574 -28.45 31.72 20.40
CA ALA A 574 -27.48 30.63 20.40
C ALA A 574 -26.77 30.46 21.76
N ARG A 575 -26.45 31.58 22.42
CA ARG A 575 -25.85 31.54 23.77
C ARG A 575 -26.82 31.06 24.82
N THR A 576 -28.07 31.50 24.74
CA THR A 576 -29.13 31.13 25.71
C THR A 576 -29.44 29.63 25.60
N THR A 577 -29.53 29.11 24.40
CA THR A 577 -29.85 27.70 24.14
C THR A 577 -28.62 26.79 24.15
N ARG A 578 -27.41 27.35 24.30
CA ARG A 578 -26.12 26.65 24.22
C ARG A 578 -25.99 25.85 22.92
N ALA A 579 -26.29 26.48 21.80
CA ALA A 579 -26.11 25.84 20.51
C ALA A 579 -24.62 25.58 20.22
N ASP A 580 -24.31 24.39 19.74
CA ASP A 580 -22.94 23.96 19.39
C ASP A 580 -22.60 24.34 17.96
N LEU A 581 -23.60 24.43 17.09
CA LEU A 581 -23.46 24.76 15.68
C LEU A 581 -24.56 25.76 15.25
N ILE A 582 -24.17 26.79 14.50
CA ILE A 582 -25.11 27.67 13.79
C ILE A 582 -24.98 27.41 12.29
N VAL A 583 -26.07 27.07 11.60
CA VAL A 583 -26.09 26.88 10.14
C VAL A 583 -26.66 28.12 9.49
N VAL A 584 -25.87 28.82 8.66
CA VAL A 584 -26.30 30.04 7.97
C VAL A 584 -26.12 29.95 6.45
N GLY A 585 -27.00 30.54 5.68
CA GLY A 585 -26.94 30.59 4.23
C GLY A 585 -26.18 31.82 3.71
N SER A 586 -25.38 31.65 2.67
CA SER A 586 -24.71 32.74 1.96
C SER A 586 -25.15 32.84 0.52
N SER A 587 -25.67 34.01 0.12
CA SER A 587 -26.07 34.33 -1.24
C SER A 587 -24.94 34.93 -2.07
N PRO A 588 -24.77 34.58 -3.37
CA PRO A 588 -23.76 35.15 -4.26
C PRO A 588 -23.91 36.65 -4.53
N ARG A 589 -25.07 37.26 -4.27
CA ARG A 589 -25.30 38.71 -4.46
C ARG A 589 -24.24 39.55 -3.76
N TRP A 590 -23.74 39.11 -2.60
CA TRP A 590 -22.77 39.86 -1.80
C TRP A 590 -21.36 39.80 -2.37
N ARG A 591 -21.02 38.82 -3.22
CA ARG A 591 -19.73 38.71 -3.93
C ARG A 591 -19.48 39.87 -4.90
N ARG A 592 -20.53 40.50 -5.43
CA ARG A 592 -20.43 41.61 -6.39
C ARG A 592 -20.18 42.98 -5.71
N GLN A 593 -20.38 43.10 -4.38
CA GLN A 593 -20.25 44.34 -3.61
C GLN A 593 -19.00 44.39 -2.73
N SER A 594 -17.92 43.73 -3.10
CA SER A 594 -16.68 43.58 -2.30
C SER A 594 -16.87 42.98 -0.89
N ARG A 595 -18.01 42.39 -0.57
CA ARG A 595 -18.26 41.61 0.65
C ARG A 595 -18.53 40.17 0.30
N PHE A 596 -17.89 39.25 1.01
CA PHE A 596 -18.08 37.81 0.80
C PHE A 596 -19.39 37.28 1.42
N PHE A 597 -19.92 37.96 2.45
CA PHE A 597 -21.09 37.54 3.21
C PHE A 597 -22.07 38.68 3.44
N SER A 598 -23.33 38.36 3.72
CA SER A 598 -24.33 39.31 4.15
C SER A 598 -23.92 39.94 5.50
N PRO A 599 -24.38 41.16 5.83
CA PRO A 599 -24.13 41.80 7.13
C PRO A 599 -24.49 40.91 8.32
N THR A 600 -25.59 40.12 8.20
CA THR A 600 -26.02 39.19 9.24
C THR A 600 -25.04 38.03 9.40
N VAL A 601 -24.61 37.39 8.29
CA VAL A 601 -23.65 36.30 8.33
C VAL A 601 -22.28 36.79 8.81
N ASP A 602 -21.80 37.98 8.37
CA ASP A 602 -20.54 38.55 8.83
C ASP A 602 -20.58 38.83 10.34
N TYR A 603 -21.70 39.34 10.86
CA TYR A 603 -21.89 39.54 12.28
C TYR A 603 -21.86 38.25 13.09
N VAL A 604 -22.58 37.22 12.60
CA VAL A 604 -22.60 35.88 13.22
C VAL A 604 -21.20 35.29 13.27
N LEU A 605 -20.46 35.34 12.16
CA LEU A 605 -19.09 34.81 12.09
C LEU A 605 -18.12 35.50 13.08
N ARG A 606 -18.29 36.81 13.31
CA ARG A 606 -17.42 37.55 14.23
C ARG A 606 -17.80 37.37 15.70
N SER A 607 -19.07 37.09 15.99
CA SER A 607 -19.62 37.15 17.34
C SER A 607 -20.04 35.79 17.92
N ALA A 608 -20.07 34.74 17.11
CA ALA A 608 -20.44 33.40 17.55
C ALA A 608 -19.43 32.83 18.56
N SER A 609 -19.95 32.20 19.60
CA SER A 609 -19.17 31.44 20.60
C SER A 609 -19.13 29.94 20.33
N CYS A 610 -19.78 29.48 19.27
CA CYS A 610 -19.84 28.11 18.78
C CYS A 610 -19.42 28.04 17.31
N GLU A 611 -19.37 26.84 16.74
CA GLU A 611 -19.05 26.64 15.32
C GLU A 611 -20.12 27.24 14.41
N VAL A 612 -19.73 27.70 13.22
CA VAL A 612 -20.63 28.26 12.21
C VAL A 612 -20.42 27.56 10.89
N LEU A 613 -21.45 26.88 10.39
CA LEU A 613 -21.49 26.27 9.07
C LEU A 613 -22.14 27.23 8.08
N ILE A 614 -21.45 27.54 7.00
CA ILE A 614 -22.00 28.39 5.93
C ILE A 614 -22.36 27.51 4.75
N VAL A 615 -23.65 27.48 4.41
CA VAL A 615 -24.16 26.85 3.20
C VAL A 615 -24.13 27.88 2.07
N ALA A 616 -23.29 27.64 1.06
CA ALA A 616 -23.17 28.52 -0.10
C ALA A 616 -23.99 27.97 -1.27
N PHE A 617 -24.92 28.79 -1.78
CA PHE A 617 -25.81 28.42 -2.88
C PHE A 617 -25.27 28.86 -4.24
N PRO A 618 -25.40 28.05 -5.31
CA PRO A 618 -25.12 28.46 -6.68
C PRO A 618 -26.14 29.51 -7.16
N GLN A 619 -25.74 30.34 -8.11
CA GLN A 619 -26.55 31.47 -8.59
C GLN A 619 -27.89 31.03 -9.18
N ARG A 620 -27.96 29.84 -9.76
CA ARG A 620 -29.16 29.26 -10.34
C ARG A 620 -30.32 29.10 -9.32
N VAL A 621 -30.02 28.65 -8.10
CA VAL A 621 -30.99 28.49 -7.01
C VAL A 621 -31.61 29.84 -6.59
N LEU A 622 -30.80 30.89 -6.66
CA LEU A 622 -31.25 32.25 -6.33
C LEU A 622 -32.11 32.90 -7.44
N ASP A 623 -31.81 32.56 -8.70
CA ASP A 623 -32.61 33.03 -9.83
C ASP A 623 -33.98 32.35 -9.83
N GLU A 624 -34.07 31.09 -9.38
CA GLU A 624 -35.33 30.37 -9.15
C GLU A 624 -36.12 30.97 -7.97
N GLU A 625 -35.48 31.32 -6.86
CA GLU A 625 -36.16 31.99 -5.71
C GLU A 625 -36.68 33.37 -6.09
N LEU A 626 -35.97 34.11 -6.96
CA LEU A 626 -36.40 35.44 -7.43
C LEU A 626 -37.53 35.36 -8.46
N ALA A 627 -37.69 34.27 -9.16
CA ALA A 627 -38.78 34.04 -10.09
C ALA A 627 -40.06 33.57 -9.37
N ALA A 628 -39.92 33.05 -8.14
CA ALA A 628 -41.03 32.55 -7.32
C ALA A 628 -41.59 33.64 -6.34
N THR A 629 -40.85 34.73 -6.11
CA THR A 629 -41.28 35.92 -5.33
C THR A 629 -41.71 37.05 -6.25
#